data_20c89a8ff61e791a74825f7237f9813f
#
_entry.id   20c89a8ff61e791a74825f7237f9813f
#
_cell.length_a   1.000
_cell.length_b   1.000
_cell.length_c   1.000
_cell.angle_alpha   90.00
_cell.angle_beta   90.00
_cell.angle_gamma   90.00
#
_symmetry.space_group_name_H-M   'P 1'
#
loop_
_entity.id
_entity.type
_entity.pdbx_description
1 polymer ?
#
loop_
_entity_poly.entity_id
_entity_poly.type
_entity_poly.pdbx_seq_one_letter_code
_entity_poly.pdbx_strand_id
1 'polypeptide(L)'
;MGKEVVTRGGKPFQSKLAPYEAEVKSLKSDGVSVRAIAEEMRVRHGLAISHNAVASFLRTHGARRRSFLDGISETRRTELLKAIRALWTHDSTAIEGNTLTLGDTMAVLEYGLTVKGKSLKDHQDVVAHANGVDFVRSILDKGCIKAEDVFALHRIVVPNETRDIYKPIGAWKREDNGTYGAEGGRSVYMPYASADETPELMQDWIKAFNARFGGIADGKSALEAYVFAHVSFVRIHPFFDGNGRLARLLANLPVLYAGFPPIVVPSEARLDYIRELWDYQRAVGVISLANRELLPESSRLDNLRHLVKDWWQTTLDLVAKAKGSAK
;
A
#
# COMPACT_ATOMS: atom_id res chain seq x y z
N MET A 1 -8.95 19.10 -59.97
CA MET A 1 -8.37 20.06 -59.03
C MET A 1 -8.24 19.39 -57.65
N GLY A 2 -7.06 18.78 -57.45
CA GLY A 2 -6.75 18.12 -56.18
C GLY A 2 -6.26 19.14 -55.15
N LYS A 3 -6.78 19.11 -53.94
CA LYS A 3 -6.23 19.86 -52.83
C LYS A 3 -5.14 19.05 -52.15
N GLU A 4 -3.89 19.48 -52.31
CA GLU A 4 -2.78 19.01 -51.51
C GLU A 4 -2.99 19.40 -50.05
N VAL A 5 -2.97 18.37 -49.17
CA VAL A 5 -2.93 18.56 -47.72
C VAL A 5 -1.48 18.74 -47.31
N VAL A 6 -1.09 19.98 -47.05
CA VAL A 6 0.25 20.31 -46.51
C VAL A 6 0.29 19.87 -45.05
N THR A 7 0.95 18.77 -44.77
CA THR A 7 1.32 18.35 -43.42
C THR A 7 2.45 19.24 -42.90
N ARG A 8 2.17 20.16 -41.98
CA ARG A 8 3.19 20.90 -41.24
C ARG A 8 3.94 19.91 -40.31
N GLY A 9 5.11 19.47 -40.77
CA GLY A 9 6.08 18.74 -39.96
C GLY A 9 6.71 19.64 -38.92
N GLY A 10 6.06 19.78 -37.75
CA GLY A 10 6.70 20.36 -36.58
C GLY A 10 7.74 19.39 -36.03
N LYS A 11 8.98 19.85 -35.80
CA LYS A 11 9.99 19.05 -35.07
C LYS A 11 9.36 18.60 -33.74
N PRO A 12 9.56 17.34 -33.31
CA PRO A 12 9.04 16.85 -32.05
C PRO A 12 9.55 17.75 -30.91
N PHE A 13 8.65 18.15 -30.04
CA PHE A 13 8.94 19.02 -28.89
C PHE A 13 9.98 18.33 -27.98
N GLN A 14 11.22 18.80 -28.05
CA GLN A 14 12.28 18.29 -27.15
C GLN A 14 12.20 19.04 -25.81
N SER A 15 12.12 18.28 -24.73
CA SER A 15 12.15 18.84 -23.38
C SER A 15 13.46 19.60 -23.14
N LYS A 16 13.39 20.78 -22.53
CA LYS A 16 14.57 21.53 -22.08
C LYS A 16 15.45 20.75 -21.10
N LEU A 17 14.92 19.69 -20.49
CA LEU A 17 15.62 18.79 -19.58
C LEU A 17 16.37 17.67 -20.29
N ALA A 18 16.13 17.42 -21.56
CA ALA A 18 16.77 16.32 -22.30
C ALA A 18 18.32 16.31 -22.22
N PRO A 19 19.02 17.45 -22.30
CA PRO A 19 20.48 17.47 -22.13
C PRO A 19 20.95 17.11 -20.71
N TYR A 20 20.08 17.20 -19.71
CA TYR A 20 20.38 16.99 -18.29
C TYR A 20 19.71 15.72 -17.74
N GLU A 21 19.31 14.83 -18.60
CA GLU A 21 18.55 13.61 -18.24
C GLU A 21 19.24 12.79 -17.17
N ALA A 22 20.55 12.55 -17.29
CA ALA A 22 21.32 11.75 -16.35
C ALA A 22 21.36 12.42 -14.95
N GLU A 23 21.58 13.74 -14.91
CA GLU A 23 21.62 14.51 -13.67
C GLU A 23 20.25 14.55 -12.97
N VAL A 24 19.18 14.81 -13.72
CA VAL A 24 17.81 14.83 -13.21
C VAL A 24 17.40 13.46 -12.64
N LYS A 25 17.80 12.38 -13.30
CA LYS A 25 17.57 11.00 -12.82
C LYS A 25 18.39 10.69 -11.57
N SER A 26 19.67 11.10 -11.51
CA SER A 26 20.50 10.92 -10.31
C SER A 26 19.93 11.65 -9.11
N LEU A 27 19.61 12.94 -9.23
CA LEU A 27 18.99 13.72 -8.16
C LEU A 27 17.68 13.07 -7.67
N LYS A 28 16.90 12.51 -8.60
CA LYS A 28 15.67 11.81 -8.22
C LYS A 28 15.94 10.50 -7.51
N SER A 29 16.95 9.72 -7.92
CA SER A 29 17.37 8.49 -7.25
C SER A 29 17.92 8.75 -5.85
N ASP A 30 18.54 9.91 -5.64
CA ASP A 30 19.06 10.38 -4.35
C ASP A 30 17.95 10.95 -3.42
N GLY A 31 16.68 10.79 -3.80
CA GLY A 31 15.52 11.19 -3.00
C GLY A 31 15.16 12.68 -3.09
N VAL A 32 15.82 13.45 -3.95
CA VAL A 32 15.55 14.88 -4.11
C VAL A 32 14.13 15.11 -4.66
N SER A 33 13.39 16.03 -4.05
CA SER A 33 12.02 16.34 -4.47
C SER A 33 12.00 17.02 -5.85
N VAL A 34 10.93 16.83 -6.63
CA VAL A 34 10.81 17.47 -7.97
C VAL A 34 10.88 18.99 -7.92
N ARG A 35 10.49 19.61 -6.79
CA ARG A 35 10.63 21.06 -6.57
C ARG A 35 12.10 21.44 -6.37
N ALA A 36 12.82 20.66 -5.57
CA ALA A 36 14.24 20.88 -5.33
C ALA A 36 15.06 20.62 -6.61
N ILE A 37 14.70 19.60 -7.40
CA ILE A 37 15.31 19.35 -8.72
C ILE A 37 15.08 20.55 -9.66
N ALA A 38 13.87 21.10 -9.71
CA ALA A 38 13.59 22.29 -10.54
C ALA A 38 14.43 23.49 -10.12
N GLU A 39 14.62 23.70 -8.81
CA GLU A 39 15.46 24.76 -8.28
C GLU A 39 16.95 24.51 -8.58
N GLU A 40 17.43 23.28 -8.43
CA GLU A 40 18.80 22.85 -8.78
C GLU A 40 19.10 23.12 -10.26
N MET A 41 18.16 22.75 -11.15
CA MET A 41 18.29 23.03 -12.59
C MET A 41 18.33 24.52 -12.90
N ARG A 42 17.60 25.33 -12.10
CA ARG A 42 17.62 26.79 -12.23
C ARG A 42 18.98 27.36 -11.80
N VAL A 43 19.49 26.89 -10.65
CA VAL A 43 20.73 27.40 -10.05
C VAL A 43 21.96 26.97 -10.88
N ARG A 44 22.05 25.69 -11.23
CA ARG A 44 23.23 25.13 -11.93
C ARG A 44 23.27 25.45 -13.42
N HIS A 45 22.11 25.46 -14.07
CA HIS A 45 22.03 25.51 -15.54
C HIS A 45 21.21 26.70 -16.07
N GLY A 46 20.72 27.59 -15.21
CA GLY A 46 19.90 28.72 -15.61
C GLY A 46 18.54 28.33 -16.19
N LEU A 47 18.10 27.11 -16.00
CA LEU A 47 16.87 26.57 -16.59
C LEU A 47 15.62 26.99 -15.79
N ALA A 48 14.88 27.96 -16.26
CA ALA A 48 13.57 28.28 -15.71
C ALA A 48 12.53 27.23 -16.13
N ILE A 49 12.34 26.23 -15.27
CA ILE A 49 11.39 25.12 -15.46
C ILE A 49 10.52 24.96 -14.23
N SER A 50 9.26 24.60 -14.43
CA SER A 50 8.36 24.29 -13.33
C SER A 50 8.61 22.89 -12.77
N HIS A 51 8.31 22.67 -11.49
CA HIS A 51 8.36 21.32 -10.91
C HIS A 51 7.43 20.32 -11.63
N ASN A 52 6.33 20.78 -12.23
CA ASN A 52 5.47 19.96 -13.08
C ASN A 52 6.18 19.52 -14.37
N ALA A 53 7.02 20.37 -14.95
CA ALA A 53 7.83 19.99 -16.10
C ALA A 53 8.88 18.93 -15.74
N VAL A 54 9.52 19.03 -14.55
CA VAL A 54 10.43 18.02 -14.02
C VAL A 54 9.68 16.70 -13.78
N ALA A 55 8.51 16.76 -13.15
CA ALA A 55 7.67 15.57 -12.91
C ALA A 55 7.26 14.90 -14.23
N SER A 56 6.85 15.69 -15.23
CA SER A 56 6.49 15.19 -16.55
C SER A 56 7.70 14.58 -17.29
N PHE A 57 8.86 15.24 -17.21
CA PHE A 57 10.09 14.74 -17.79
C PHE A 57 10.51 13.39 -17.17
N LEU A 58 10.52 13.29 -15.85
CA LEU A 58 10.84 12.07 -15.13
C LEU A 58 9.84 10.94 -15.46
N ARG A 59 8.58 11.26 -15.69
CA ARG A 59 7.57 10.28 -16.11
C ARG A 59 7.83 9.74 -17.53
N THR A 60 8.31 10.59 -18.45
CA THR A 60 8.55 10.22 -19.85
C THR A 60 9.97 9.70 -20.11
N HIS A 61 10.97 10.17 -19.35
CA HIS A 61 12.40 9.88 -19.55
C HIS A 61 13.03 9.22 -18.31
N GLY A 62 12.29 9.11 -17.19
CA GLY A 62 12.73 8.35 -16.02
C GLY A 62 13.07 6.93 -16.41
N ALA A 63 14.09 6.32 -15.79
CA ALA A 63 14.24 4.88 -15.91
C ALA A 63 12.90 4.24 -15.57
N ARG A 64 12.34 3.46 -16.49
CA ARG A 64 11.07 2.75 -16.26
C ARG A 64 11.25 1.96 -14.96
N ARG A 65 10.44 2.27 -13.97
CA ARG A 65 10.47 1.51 -12.71
C ARG A 65 10.31 0.04 -13.05
N ARG A 66 11.13 -0.81 -12.46
CA ARG A 66 10.91 -2.24 -12.53
C ARG A 66 9.46 -2.52 -12.15
N SER A 67 8.84 -3.46 -12.84
CA SER A 67 7.51 -3.92 -12.52
C SER A 67 7.50 -5.44 -12.50
N PHE A 68 6.86 -6.05 -11.53
CA PHE A 68 6.65 -7.50 -11.55
C PHE A 68 5.90 -7.95 -12.80
N LEU A 69 5.27 -7.02 -13.53
CA LEU A 69 4.59 -7.26 -14.80
C LEU A 69 5.53 -7.25 -16.01
N ASP A 70 6.81 -6.88 -15.84
CA ASP A 70 7.76 -6.84 -16.96
C ASP A 70 7.99 -8.25 -17.53
N GLY A 71 7.99 -8.36 -18.85
CA GLY A 71 8.14 -9.63 -19.57
C GLY A 71 6.85 -10.48 -19.66
N ILE A 72 5.72 -10.00 -19.14
CA ILE A 72 4.42 -10.70 -19.24
C ILE A 72 3.62 -10.11 -20.41
N SER A 73 3.00 -10.96 -21.25
CA SER A 73 2.12 -10.52 -22.34
C SER A 73 0.88 -9.82 -21.81
N GLU A 74 0.26 -8.94 -22.60
CA GLU A 74 -0.88 -8.12 -22.16
C GLU A 74 -2.05 -8.96 -21.63
N THR A 75 -2.41 -10.04 -22.33
CA THR A 75 -3.47 -10.95 -21.90
C THR A 75 -3.16 -11.58 -20.53
N ARG A 76 -1.98 -12.18 -20.38
CA ARG A 76 -1.56 -12.80 -19.12
C ARG A 76 -1.42 -11.75 -17.99
N ARG A 77 -1.02 -10.53 -18.32
CA ARG A 77 -0.93 -9.42 -17.37
C ARG A 77 -2.30 -9.06 -16.81
N THR A 78 -3.31 -8.96 -17.68
CA THR A 78 -4.70 -8.69 -17.29
C THR A 78 -5.23 -9.79 -16.38
N GLU A 79 -5.03 -11.05 -16.74
CA GLU A 79 -5.45 -12.21 -15.92
C GLU A 79 -4.74 -12.24 -14.58
N LEU A 80 -3.42 -12.02 -14.54
CA LEU A 80 -2.64 -11.96 -13.31
C LEU A 80 -3.12 -10.86 -12.36
N LEU A 81 -3.38 -9.67 -12.89
CA LEU A 81 -3.87 -8.54 -12.09
C LEU A 81 -5.25 -8.80 -11.50
N LYS A 82 -6.14 -9.46 -12.26
CA LYS A 82 -7.46 -9.89 -11.77
C LYS A 82 -7.32 -10.93 -10.67
N ALA A 83 -6.49 -11.94 -10.88
CA ALA A 83 -6.23 -12.99 -9.89
C ALA A 83 -5.65 -12.41 -8.59
N ILE A 84 -4.64 -11.54 -8.67
CA ILE A 84 -4.06 -10.88 -7.50
C ILE A 84 -5.10 -10.00 -6.79
N ARG A 85 -5.89 -9.23 -7.53
CA ARG A 85 -6.94 -8.37 -6.97
C ARG A 85 -7.99 -9.18 -6.22
N ALA A 86 -8.45 -10.28 -6.80
CA ALA A 86 -9.42 -11.17 -6.16
C ALA A 86 -8.85 -11.87 -4.92
N LEU A 87 -7.64 -12.42 -5.00
CA LEU A 87 -6.95 -13.08 -3.89
C LEU A 87 -6.73 -12.11 -2.71
N TRP A 88 -6.15 -10.94 -2.99
CA TRP A 88 -5.88 -9.93 -1.96
C TRP A 88 -7.17 -9.45 -1.28
N THR A 89 -8.24 -9.25 -2.07
CA THR A 89 -9.53 -8.86 -1.54
C THR A 89 -10.15 -9.97 -0.68
N HIS A 90 -10.22 -11.19 -1.21
CA HIS A 90 -10.75 -12.34 -0.49
C HIS A 90 -10.05 -12.53 0.86
N ASP A 91 -8.73 -12.71 0.84
CA ASP A 91 -7.99 -13.03 2.06
C ASP A 91 -8.05 -11.92 3.09
N SER A 92 -7.89 -10.67 2.66
CA SER A 92 -7.95 -9.54 3.58
C SER A 92 -9.32 -9.34 4.21
N THR A 93 -10.42 -9.61 3.50
CA THR A 93 -11.79 -9.53 4.06
C THR A 93 -12.13 -10.76 4.89
N ALA A 94 -11.70 -11.95 4.50
CA ALA A 94 -11.91 -13.20 5.25
C ALA A 94 -11.22 -13.16 6.63
N ILE A 95 -10.04 -12.53 6.76
CA ILE A 95 -9.40 -12.27 8.06
C ILE A 95 -10.32 -11.49 9.00
N GLU A 96 -11.13 -10.57 8.46
CA GLU A 96 -12.10 -9.77 9.24
C GLU A 96 -13.46 -10.49 9.42
N GLY A 97 -13.58 -11.72 8.95
CA GLY A 97 -14.78 -12.55 9.13
C GLY A 97 -15.76 -12.57 7.97
N ASN A 98 -15.38 -12.04 6.79
CA ASN A 98 -16.17 -12.19 5.57
C ASN A 98 -16.29 -13.67 5.20
N THR A 99 -17.48 -14.08 4.75
CA THR A 99 -17.78 -15.49 4.50
C THR A 99 -17.79 -15.90 3.02
N LEU A 100 -17.53 -14.94 2.11
CA LEU A 100 -17.40 -15.25 0.67
C LEU A 100 -16.14 -16.06 0.41
N THR A 101 -16.25 -17.10 -0.40
CA THR A 101 -15.10 -17.86 -0.90
C THR A 101 -14.33 -17.06 -1.94
N LEU A 102 -13.12 -17.49 -2.31
CA LEU A 102 -12.38 -16.86 -3.41
C LEU A 102 -13.17 -16.88 -4.73
N GLY A 103 -13.87 -17.99 -5.03
CA GLY A 103 -14.74 -18.10 -6.20
C GLY A 103 -15.93 -17.14 -6.15
N ASP A 104 -16.56 -17.00 -4.98
CA ASP A 104 -17.62 -16.01 -4.76
C ASP A 104 -17.10 -14.59 -4.93
N THR A 105 -15.93 -14.29 -4.36
CA THR A 105 -15.26 -12.98 -4.50
C THR A 105 -15.01 -12.65 -5.97
N MET A 106 -14.52 -13.60 -6.74
CA MET A 106 -14.33 -13.42 -8.20
C MET A 106 -15.67 -13.18 -8.91
N ALA A 107 -16.72 -13.93 -8.55
CA ALA A 107 -18.06 -13.75 -9.14
C ALA A 107 -18.64 -12.36 -8.86
N VAL A 108 -18.47 -11.86 -7.64
CA VAL A 108 -18.87 -10.49 -7.25
C VAL A 108 -18.08 -9.43 -8.03
N LEU A 109 -16.74 -9.57 -8.08
CA LEU A 109 -15.88 -8.53 -8.64
C LEU A 109 -15.87 -8.48 -10.16
N GLU A 110 -15.97 -9.63 -10.84
CA GLU A 110 -15.87 -9.70 -12.30
C GLU A 110 -17.25 -9.60 -12.98
N TYR A 111 -18.30 -10.13 -12.36
CA TYR A 111 -19.62 -10.23 -12.98
C TYR A 111 -20.71 -9.44 -12.24
N GLY A 112 -20.40 -8.81 -11.09
CA GLY A 112 -21.38 -8.08 -10.29
C GLY A 112 -22.48 -8.99 -9.71
N LEU A 113 -22.20 -10.28 -9.55
CA LEU A 113 -23.20 -11.25 -9.07
C LEU A 113 -23.34 -11.19 -7.55
N THR A 114 -24.54 -11.49 -7.06
CA THR A 114 -24.79 -11.73 -5.64
C THR A 114 -24.79 -13.22 -5.36
N VAL A 115 -24.25 -13.62 -4.20
CA VAL A 115 -24.13 -15.03 -3.80
C VAL A 115 -25.24 -15.37 -2.82
N LYS A 116 -26.02 -16.40 -3.15
CA LYS A 116 -27.16 -16.86 -2.34
C LYS A 116 -26.68 -17.28 -0.94
N GLY A 117 -27.39 -16.82 0.08
CA GLY A 117 -27.10 -17.17 1.48
C GLY A 117 -25.95 -16.37 2.12
N LYS A 118 -25.38 -15.42 1.41
CA LYS A 118 -24.36 -14.50 1.96
C LYS A 118 -24.96 -13.14 2.28
N SER A 119 -24.42 -12.47 3.29
CA SER A 119 -24.95 -11.18 3.72
C SER A 119 -24.67 -10.09 2.69
N LEU A 120 -25.48 -9.04 2.67
CA LEU A 120 -25.19 -7.84 1.89
C LEU A 120 -23.90 -7.20 2.33
N LYS A 121 -23.61 -7.23 3.65
CA LYS A 121 -22.37 -6.73 4.22
C LYS A 121 -21.15 -7.43 3.61
N ASP A 122 -21.16 -8.74 3.49
CA ASP A 122 -20.03 -9.49 2.90
C ASP A 122 -19.74 -9.02 1.45
N HIS A 123 -20.77 -8.78 0.64
CA HIS A 123 -20.61 -8.26 -0.71
C HIS A 123 -20.04 -6.84 -0.71
N GLN A 124 -20.56 -5.98 0.17
CA GLN A 124 -20.09 -4.60 0.29
C GLN A 124 -18.63 -4.53 0.76
N ASP A 125 -18.23 -5.35 1.73
CA ASP A 125 -16.87 -5.41 2.23
C ASP A 125 -15.87 -5.82 1.13
N VAL A 126 -16.24 -6.81 0.30
CA VAL A 126 -15.43 -7.26 -0.83
C VAL A 126 -15.28 -6.15 -1.89
N VAL A 127 -16.38 -5.51 -2.28
CA VAL A 127 -16.33 -4.41 -3.27
C VAL A 127 -15.53 -3.24 -2.72
N ALA A 128 -15.74 -2.86 -1.47
CA ALA A 128 -15.03 -1.79 -0.79
C ALA A 128 -13.52 -2.05 -0.72
N HIS A 129 -13.12 -3.27 -0.34
CA HIS A 129 -11.70 -3.63 -0.29
C HIS A 129 -11.07 -3.65 -1.69
N ALA A 130 -11.75 -4.18 -2.70
CA ALA A 130 -11.27 -4.18 -4.07
C ALA A 130 -11.07 -2.75 -4.62
N ASN A 131 -11.98 -1.82 -4.28
CA ASN A 131 -11.81 -0.40 -4.58
C ASN A 131 -10.61 0.20 -3.82
N GLY A 132 -10.33 -0.27 -2.60
CA GLY A 132 -9.12 0.07 -1.85
C GLY A 132 -7.85 -0.40 -2.56
N VAL A 133 -7.82 -1.60 -3.12
CA VAL A 133 -6.71 -2.11 -3.95
C VAL A 133 -6.48 -1.20 -5.17
N ASP A 134 -7.56 -0.82 -5.85
CA ASP A 134 -7.47 0.05 -7.03
C ASP A 134 -7.00 1.46 -6.65
N PHE A 135 -7.45 2.01 -5.51
CA PHE A 135 -6.97 3.28 -4.98
C PHE A 135 -5.48 3.24 -4.67
N VAL A 136 -4.99 2.19 -3.96
CA VAL A 136 -3.55 2.00 -3.68
C VAL A 136 -2.74 2.04 -4.98
N ARG A 137 -3.20 1.37 -6.04
CA ARG A 137 -2.53 1.39 -7.35
C ARG A 137 -2.54 2.77 -8.00
N SER A 138 -3.63 3.53 -7.83
CA SER A 138 -3.77 4.86 -8.43
C SER A 138 -2.83 5.91 -7.82
N ILE A 139 -2.41 5.72 -6.58
CA ILE A 139 -1.52 6.65 -5.87
C ILE A 139 -0.04 6.25 -5.92
N LEU A 140 0.30 5.10 -6.52
CA LEU A 140 1.69 4.62 -6.60
C LEU A 140 2.64 5.64 -7.21
N ASP A 141 2.21 6.36 -8.24
CA ASP A 141 3.07 7.32 -8.94
C ASP A 141 3.41 8.58 -8.12
N LYS A 142 2.69 8.82 -7.02
CA LYS A 142 3.01 9.92 -6.10
C LYS A 142 4.36 9.70 -5.39
N GLY A 143 4.75 8.44 -5.12
CA GLY A 143 5.95 8.07 -4.37
C GLY A 143 5.97 8.57 -2.93
N CYS A 144 4.83 9.01 -2.42
CA CYS A 144 4.62 9.42 -1.03
C CYS A 144 3.11 9.47 -0.74
N ILE A 145 2.74 9.41 0.53
CA ILE A 145 1.36 9.60 0.98
C ILE A 145 1.28 10.74 2.00
N LYS A 146 0.06 11.26 2.17
CA LYS A 146 -0.32 12.21 3.21
C LYS A 146 -1.47 11.64 4.04
N ALA A 147 -1.82 12.30 5.15
CA ALA A 147 -2.96 11.91 5.97
C ALA A 147 -4.27 11.85 5.17
N GLU A 148 -4.45 12.78 4.21
CA GLU A 148 -5.63 12.82 3.34
C GLU A 148 -5.76 11.56 2.47
N ASP A 149 -4.65 10.97 2.02
CA ASP A 149 -4.64 9.71 1.26
C ASP A 149 -5.07 8.53 2.17
N VAL A 150 -4.60 8.52 3.42
CA VAL A 150 -4.99 7.52 4.43
C VAL A 150 -6.49 7.65 4.76
N PHE A 151 -6.98 8.87 4.94
CA PHE A 151 -8.40 9.14 5.17
C PHE A 151 -9.27 8.78 3.96
N ALA A 152 -8.80 9.04 2.75
CA ALA A 152 -9.50 8.66 1.53
C ALA A 152 -9.61 7.13 1.42
N LEU A 153 -8.51 6.40 1.68
CA LEU A 153 -8.52 4.94 1.69
C LEU A 153 -9.47 4.39 2.76
N HIS A 154 -9.47 4.98 3.97
CA HIS A 154 -10.38 4.57 5.04
C HIS A 154 -11.85 4.70 4.63
N ARG A 155 -12.24 5.83 4.02
CA ARG A 155 -13.61 6.03 3.51
C ARG A 155 -14.00 5.03 2.43
N ILE A 156 -13.05 4.55 1.64
CA ILE A 156 -13.29 3.52 0.62
C ILE A 156 -13.52 2.15 1.27
N VAL A 157 -12.68 1.79 2.24
CA VAL A 157 -12.63 0.43 2.82
C VAL A 157 -13.70 0.22 3.89
N VAL A 158 -14.21 1.31 4.49
CA VAL A 158 -15.25 1.31 5.53
C VAL A 158 -16.43 2.18 5.08
N PRO A 159 -17.17 1.78 4.01
CA PRO A 159 -18.13 2.67 3.35
C PRO A 159 -19.45 2.88 4.08
N ASN A 160 -19.87 1.95 4.94
CA ASN A 160 -21.28 1.81 5.35
C ASN A 160 -21.52 1.78 6.86
N GLU A 161 -20.59 2.27 7.67
CA GLU A 161 -20.90 2.40 9.08
C GLU A 161 -21.86 3.57 9.33
N THR A 162 -22.82 3.34 10.21
CA THR A 162 -23.74 4.38 10.71
C THR A 162 -22.90 5.59 11.12
N ARG A 163 -23.31 6.79 10.70
CA ARG A 163 -22.61 8.03 11.06
C ARG A 163 -22.71 8.22 12.57
N ASP A 164 -21.70 7.73 13.26
CA ASP A 164 -21.53 7.88 14.69
C ASP A 164 -20.42 8.93 14.90
N ILE A 165 -20.71 9.97 15.66
CA ILE A 165 -19.74 11.04 15.96
C ILE A 165 -18.52 10.53 16.74
N TYR A 166 -18.66 9.42 17.46
CA TYR A 166 -17.57 8.78 18.21
C TYR A 166 -16.77 7.80 17.35
N LYS A 167 -17.32 7.40 16.18
CA LYS A 167 -16.70 6.47 15.23
C LYS A 167 -16.48 7.14 13.86
N PRO A 168 -15.63 8.16 13.78
CA PRO A 168 -15.48 8.94 12.57
C PRO A 168 -14.92 8.10 11.42
N ILE A 169 -15.52 8.21 10.23
CA ILE A 169 -14.99 7.61 8.99
C ILE A 169 -14.12 8.64 8.26
N GLY A 170 -12.89 8.24 7.93
CA GLY A 170 -11.94 9.14 7.24
C GLY A 170 -11.38 10.25 8.14
N ALA A 171 -11.28 9.98 9.42
CA ALA A 171 -10.58 10.80 10.42
C ALA A 171 -10.02 9.90 11.52
N TRP A 172 -9.05 10.39 12.27
CA TRP A 172 -8.50 9.63 13.40
C TRP A 172 -9.57 9.35 14.47
N LYS A 173 -9.37 8.27 15.21
CA LYS A 173 -10.24 7.91 16.35
C LYS A 173 -10.33 9.04 17.36
N ARG A 174 -11.46 9.15 18.05
CA ARG A 174 -11.73 10.14 19.11
C ARG A 174 -11.81 9.53 20.48
N GLU A 175 -11.85 8.20 20.56
CA GLU A 175 -11.86 7.42 21.78
C GLU A 175 -10.75 6.37 21.72
N ASP A 176 -10.25 6.00 22.89
CA ASP A 176 -9.26 4.95 23.02
C ASP A 176 -9.87 3.61 22.58
N ASN A 177 -9.05 2.82 21.95
CA ASN A 177 -9.40 1.47 21.50
C ASN A 177 -8.33 0.47 21.92
N GLY A 178 -8.68 -0.80 21.82
CA GLY A 178 -7.79 -1.89 22.16
C GLY A 178 -8.33 -3.21 21.65
N THR A 179 -7.64 -4.27 21.97
CA THR A 179 -8.00 -5.63 21.58
C THR A 179 -7.95 -6.57 22.77
N TYR A 180 -8.62 -7.71 22.64
CA TYR A 180 -8.56 -8.77 23.63
C TYR A 180 -7.76 -9.94 23.07
N GLY A 181 -6.90 -10.50 23.90
CA GLY A 181 -6.17 -11.72 23.61
C GLY A 181 -6.25 -12.70 24.78
N ALA A 182 -5.77 -13.93 24.57
CA ALA A 182 -5.77 -14.97 25.58
C ALA A 182 -4.40 -15.09 26.25
N GLU A 183 -4.36 -15.05 27.58
CA GLU A 183 -3.17 -15.30 28.37
C GLU A 183 -3.50 -16.22 29.55
N GLY A 184 -2.80 -17.38 29.62
CA GLY A 184 -3.05 -18.34 30.67
C GLY A 184 -4.52 -18.79 30.79
N GLY A 185 -5.25 -18.83 29.67
CA GLY A 185 -6.68 -19.16 29.61
C GLY A 185 -7.61 -18.02 30.03
N ARG A 186 -7.09 -16.81 30.26
CA ARG A 186 -7.87 -15.61 30.59
C ARG A 186 -7.88 -14.64 29.41
N SER A 187 -9.00 -13.93 29.26
CA SER A 187 -9.09 -12.81 28.34
C SER A 187 -8.40 -11.57 28.93
N VAL A 188 -7.42 -11.02 28.24
CA VAL A 188 -6.66 -9.84 28.68
C VAL A 188 -6.88 -8.73 27.65
N TYR A 189 -7.28 -7.55 28.13
CA TYR A 189 -7.40 -6.34 27.30
C TYR A 189 -6.02 -5.69 27.12
N MET A 190 -5.71 -5.29 25.89
CA MET A 190 -4.51 -4.55 25.55
C MET A 190 -4.90 -3.30 24.75
N PRO A 191 -4.61 -2.10 25.28
CA PRO A 191 -4.88 -0.86 24.58
C PRO A 191 -3.89 -0.66 23.44
N TYR A 192 -4.32 0.11 22.43
CA TYR A 192 -3.48 0.72 21.42
C TYR A 192 -3.06 2.15 21.85
N ALA A 193 -2.40 2.91 20.98
CA ALA A 193 -2.12 4.32 21.25
C ALA A 193 -3.39 5.08 21.66
N SER A 194 -3.27 6.07 22.54
CA SER A 194 -4.41 6.89 22.92
C SER A 194 -4.97 7.72 21.76
N ALA A 195 -6.23 8.10 21.83
CA ALA A 195 -6.87 8.93 20.80
C ALA A 195 -6.15 10.29 20.67
N ASP A 196 -5.79 10.89 21.80
CA ASP A 196 -5.14 12.21 21.83
C ASP A 196 -3.75 12.20 21.22
N GLU A 197 -2.97 11.11 21.37
CA GLU A 197 -1.62 10.98 20.81
C GLU A 197 -1.62 10.49 19.36
N THR A 198 -2.72 9.90 18.89
CA THR A 198 -2.83 9.31 17.55
C THR A 198 -2.45 10.27 16.41
N PRO A 199 -2.88 11.56 16.38
CA PRO A 199 -2.55 12.46 15.28
C PRO A 199 -1.04 12.69 15.13
N GLU A 200 -0.31 12.86 16.23
CA GLU A 200 1.13 13.12 16.21
C GLU A 200 1.91 11.83 15.87
N LEU A 201 1.54 10.70 16.46
CA LEU A 201 2.13 9.40 16.11
C LEU A 201 1.94 9.06 14.63
N MET A 202 0.79 9.41 14.04
CA MET A 202 0.54 9.20 12.62
C MET A 202 1.33 10.17 11.73
N GLN A 203 1.66 11.38 12.17
CA GLN A 203 2.61 12.25 11.48
C GLN A 203 4.01 11.61 11.41
N ASP A 204 4.49 11.09 12.55
CA ASP A 204 5.77 10.38 12.61
C ASP A 204 5.75 9.13 11.74
N TRP A 205 4.66 8.37 11.77
CA TRP A 205 4.49 7.18 10.94
C TRP A 205 4.52 7.52 9.45
N ILE A 206 3.75 8.52 8.99
CA ILE A 206 3.71 8.95 7.58
C ILE A 206 5.09 9.42 7.11
N LYS A 207 5.82 10.16 7.93
CA LYS A 207 7.19 10.59 7.63
C LYS A 207 8.12 9.39 7.44
N ALA A 208 8.12 8.46 8.40
CA ALA A 208 8.95 7.26 8.37
C ALA A 208 8.54 6.30 7.24
N PHE A 209 7.24 6.19 6.95
CA PHE A 209 6.70 5.43 5.84
C PHE A 209 7.17 5.98 4.48
N ASN A 210 7.06 7.29 4.27
CA ASN A 210 7.47 7.94 3.03
C ASN A 210 8.98 7.81 2.76
N ALA A 211 9.80 7.78 3.81
CA ALA A 211 11.25 7.57 3.67
C ALA A 211 11.61 6.19 3.07
N ARG A 212 10.70 5.23 3.11
CA ARG A 212 10.92 3.86 2.60
C ARG A 212 10.63 3.66 1.12
N PHE A 213 9.98 4.61 0.46
CA PHE A 213 9.72 4.48 -0.99
C PHE A 213 10.99 4.47 -1.84
N GLY A 214 12.04 5.18 -1.43
CA GLY A 214 13.25 5.35 -2.24
C GLY A 214 14.37 4.34 -1.99
N GLY A 215 14.28 3.51 -0.95
CA GLY A 215 15.40 2.67 -0.48
C GLY A 215 15.28 1.17 -0.77
N ILE A 216 14.27 0.74 -1.52
CA ILE A 216 14.01 -0.68 -1.76
C ILE A 216 14.80 -1.16 -2.98
N ALA A 217 15.87 -1.90 -2.74
CA ALA A 217 16.75 -2.44 -3.78
C ALA A 217 16.42 -3.89 -4.16
N ASP A 218 15.91 -4.67 -3.21
CA ASP A 218 15.71 -6.11 -3.32
C ASP A 218 14.47 -6.61 -2.56
N GLY A 219 14.20 -7.90 -2.61
CA GLY A 219 13.08 -8.51 -1.91
C GLY A 219 13.20 -8.43 -0.38
N LYS A 220 14.41 -8.42 0.17
CA LYS A 220 14.61 -8.29 1.62
C LYS A 220 14.20 -6.89 2.09
N SER A 221 14.66 -5.85 1.43
CA SER A 221 14.29 -4.47 1.76
C SER A 221 12.81 -4.18 1.50
N ALA A 222 12.19 -4.84 0.51
CA ALA A 222 10.75 -4.77 0.29
C ALA A 222 9.95 -5.40 1.44
N LEU A 223 10.39 -6.56 1.92
CA LEU A 223 9.80 -7.23 3.08
C LEU A 223 9.91 -6.38 4.35
N GLU A 224 11.09 -5.80 4.62
CA GLU A 224 11.28 -4.90 5.77
C GLU A 224 10.39 -3.66 5.69
N ALA A 225 10.22 -3.08 4.50
CA ALA A 225 9.32 -1.95 4.29
C ALA A 225 7.86 -2.33 4.55
N TYR A 226 7.43 -3.51 4.12
CA TYR A 226 6.10 -4.04 4.41
C TYR A 226 5.90 -4.26 5.91
N VAL A 227 6.81 -4.99 6.55
CA VAL A 227 6.72 -5.29 7.99
C VAL A 227 6.67 -4.01 8.81
N PHE A 228 7.55 -3.04 8.51
CA PHE A 228 7.51 -1.74 9.16
C PHE A 228 6.14 -1.08 8.99
N ALA A 229 5.68 -0.90 7.76
CA ALA A 229 4.46 -0.18 7.46
C ALA A 229 3.24 -0.83 8.10
N HIS A 230 3.17 -2.17 8.03
CA HIS A 230 2.07 -2.96 8.55
C HIS A 230 2.02 -2.95 10.08
N VAL A 231 3.10 -3.40 10.71
CA VAL A 231 3.12 -3.65 12.16
C VAL A 231 3.03 -2.34 12.94
N SER A 232 3.76 -1.30 12.52
CA SER A 232 3.72 0.00 13.20
C SER A 232 2.35 0.70 13.05
N PHE A 233 1.67 0.54 11.91
CA PHE A 233 0.32 1.05 11.74
C PHE A 233 -0.68 0.34 12.67
N VAL A 234 -0.59 -0.99 12.77
CA VAL A 234 -1.43 -1.77 13.69
C VAL A 234 -1.18 -1.39 15.14
N ARG A 235 0.06 -1.09 15.55
CA ARG A 235 0.40 -0.63 16.90
C ARG A 235 -0.23 0.71 17.27
N ILE A 236 -0.31 1.64 16.33
CA ILE A 236 -0.99 2.94 16.55
C ILE A 236 -2.50 2.75 16.56
N HIS A 237 -3.03 1.91 15.66
CA HIS A 237 -4.47 1.63 15.51
C HIS A 237 -5.31 2.90 15.37
N PRO A 238 -5.05 3.73 14.33
CA PRO A 238 -5.47 5.12 14.32
C PRO A 238 -6.97 5.34 14.06
N PHE A 239 -7.73 4.32 13.70
CA PHE A 239 -9.14 4.39 13.40
C PHE A 239 -9.97 3.58 14.40
N PHE A 240 -11.27 3.84 14.44
CA PHE A 240 -12.18 3.03 15.24
C PHE A 240 -12.30 1.60 14.69
N ASP A 241 -12.46 1.45 13.37
CA ASP A 241 -12.49 0.17 12.65
C ASP A 241 -11.67 0.26 11.34
N GLY A 242 -11.49 -0.87 10.67
CA GLY A 242 -10.79 -0.95 9.38
C GLY A 242 -9.26 -0.92 9.44
N ASN A 243 -8.66 -0.84 10.62
CA ASN A 243 -7.20 -0.73 10.77
C ASN A 243 -6.45 -1.92 10.14
N GLY A 244 -6.93 -3.15 10.32
CA GLY A 244 -6.32 -4.34 9.73
C GLY A 244 -6.32 -4.29 8.20
N ARG A 245 -7.46 -3.96 7.59
CA ARG A 245 -7.61 -3.83 6.13
C ARG A 245 -6.71 -2.73 5.58
N LEU A 246 -6.67 -1.56 6.25
CA LEU A 246 -5.78 -0.46 5.86
C LEU A 246 -4.30 -0.81 5.99
N ALA A 247 -3.92 -1.45 7.09
CA ALA A 247 -2.54 -1.88 7.31
C ALA A 247 -2.04 -2.78 6.17
N ARG A 248 -2.85 -3.80 5.80
CA ARG A 248 -2.52 -4.72 4.70
C ARG A 248 -2.50 -4.05 3.33
N LEU A 249 -3.29 -3.01 3.11
CA LEU A 249 -3.29 -2.22 1.88
C LEU A 249 -2.10 -1.26 1.81
N LEU A 250 -1.93 -0.42 2.84
CA LEU A 250 -0.88 0.60 2.88
C LEU A 250 0.52 0.00 2.86
N ALA A 251 0.74 -1.12 3.58
CA ALA A 251 2.05 -1.78 3.64
C ALA A 251 2.54 -2.25 2.26
N ASN A 252 1.65 -2.48 1.33
CA ASN A 252 2.00 -2.87 -0.03
C ASN A 252 2.38 -1.69 -0.94
N LEU A 253 2.14 -0.44 -0.54
CA LEU A 253 2.53 0.72 -1.37
C LEU A 253 4.03 0.76 -1.69
N PRO A 254 4.96 0.71 -0.70
CA PRO A 254 6.39 0.70 -0.99
C PRO A 254 6.83 -0.55 -1.77
N VAL A 255 6.22 -1.72 -1.52
CA VAL A 255 6.50 -2.99 -2.22
C VAL A 255 6.17 -2.87 -3.72
N LEU A 256 4.94 -2.43 -4.01
CA LEU A 256 4.46 -2.20 -5.38
C LEU A 256 5.24 -1.09 -6.08
N TYR A 257 5.58 -0.01 -5.34
CA TYR A 257 6.39 1.09 -5.87
C TYR A 257 7.77 0.62 -6.32
N ALA A 258 8.37 -0.31 -5.58
CA ALA A 258 9.65 -0.93 -5.94
C ALA A 258 9.54 -1.96 -7.07
N GLY A 259 8.33 -2.26 -7.54
CA GLY A 259 8.09 -3.16 -8.67
C GLY A 259 7.92 -4.63 -8.29
N PHE A 260 7.72 -4.93 -7.03
CA PHE A 260 7.40 -6.27 -6.55
C PHE A 260 5.88 -6.53 -6.51
N PRO A 261 5.43 -7.79 -6.62
CA PRO A 261 4.02 -8.12 -6.39
C PRO A 261 3.63 -7.88 -4.93
N PRO A 262 2.33 -7.66 -4.64
CA PRO A 262 1.89 -7.41 -3.28
C PRO A 262 2.10 -8.62 -2.38
N ILE A 263 2.30 -8.37 -1.10
CA ILE A 263 2.29 -9.37 -0.04
C ILE A 263 0.86 -9.53 0.44
N VAL A 264 0.31 -10.73 0.35
CA VAL A 264 -1.06 -11.05 0.76
C VAL A 264 -0.99 -12.00 1.94
N VAL A 265 -1.57 -11.62 3.07
CA VAL A 265 -1.72 -12.48 4.24
C VAL A 265 -2.83 -13.49 3.94
N PRO A 266 -2.54 -14.81 3.92
CA PRO A 266 -3.54 -15.82 3.61
C PRO A 266 -4.63 -15.88 4.70
N SER A 267 -5.86 -16.08 4.31
CA SER A 267 -7.00 -16.20 5.25
C SER A 267 -6.83 -17.40 6.20
N GLU A 268 -6.20 -18.47 5.75
CA GLU A 268 -5.89 -19.66 6.55
C GLU A 268 -4.90 -19.36 7.68
N ALA A 269 -4.02 -18.38 7.49
CA ALA A 269 -3.05 -17.95 8.49
C ALA A 269 -3.63 -16.98 9.55
N ARG A 270 -4.94 -16.69 9.50
CA ARG A 270 -5.60 -15.69 10.36
C ARG A 270 -5.23 -15.82 11.84
N LEU A 271 -5.28 -17.01 12.39
CA LEU A 271 -5.04 -17.22 13.83
C LEU A 271 -3.58 -16.95 14.19
N ASP A 272 -2.63 -17.42 13.39
CA ASP A 272 -1.20 -17.21 13.61
C ASP A 272 -0.85 -15.72 13.42
N TYR A 273 -1.40 -15.08 12.40
CA TYR A 273 -1.23 -13.66 12.13
C TYR A 273 -1.70 -12.78 13.29
N ILE A 274 -2.90 -13.03 13.82
CA ILE A 274 -3.44 -12.24 14.94
C ILE A 274 -2.63 -12.52 16.22
N ARG A 275 -2.26 -13.78 16.47
CA ARG A 275 -1.46 -14.18 17.63
C ARG A 275 -0.08 -13.52 17.63
N GLU A 276 0.65 -13.54 16.51
CA GLU A 276 1.98 -12.94 16.47
C GLU A 276 1.94 -11.42 16.59
N LEU A 277 0.92 -10.75 16.05
CA LEU A 277 0.73 -9.31 16.29
C LEU A 277 0.44 -9.01 17.76
N TRP A 278 -0.40 -9.82 18.41
CA TRP A 278 -0.69 -9.74 19.84
C TRP A 278 0.58 -9.94 20.68
N ASP A 279 1.30 -11.03 20.43
CA ASP A 279 2.53 -11.37 21.15
C ASP A 279 3.62 -10.31 20.97
N TYR A 280 3.73 -9.76 19.75
CA TYR A 280 4.64 -8.65 19.49
C TYR A 280 4.25 -7.41 20.28
N GLN A 281 2.98 -6.98 20.22
CA GLN A 281 2.50 -5.80 20.95
C GLN A 281 2.74 -5.96 22.47
N ARG A 282 2.52 -7.15 23.01
CA ARG A 282 2.81 -7.44 24.41
C ARG A 282 4.29 -7.34 24.77
N ALA A 283 5.15 -7.84 23.90
CA ALA A 283 6.60 -7.83 24.13
C ALA A 283 7.18 -6.41 24.15
N VAL A 284 6.66 -5.52 23.30
CA VAL A 284 7.20 -4.16 23.13
C VAL A 284 6.38 -3.07 23.83
N GLY A 285 5.19 -3.39 24.34
CA GLY A 285 4.31 -2.46 25.03
C GLY A 285 3.56 -1.50 24.09
N VAL A 286 2.73 -0.66 24.69
CA VAL A 286 1.92 0.34 24.00
C VAL A 286 2.80 1.49 23.52
N ILE A 287 2.61 1.89 22.27
CA ILE A 287 3.29 3.08 21.73
C ILE A 287 2.63 4.36 22.26
N SER A 288 3.44 5.36 22.59
CA SER A 288 2.99 6.67 23.08
C SER A 288 3.96 7.77 22.65
N LEU A 289 3.62 9.04 22.88
CA LEU A 289 4.53 10.16 22.63
C LEU A 289 5.77 10.14 23.54
N ALA A 290 5.70 9.49 24.70
CA ALA A 290 6.84 9.27 25.58
C ALA A 290 7.76 8.15 25.07
N ASN A 291 7.22 7.19 24.32
CA ASN A 291 7.95 6.10 23.67
C ASN A 291 7.55 6.02 22.20
N ARG A 292 8.21 6.83 21.35
CA ARG A 292 7.89 7.02 19.93
C ARG A 292 8.52 5.99 19.00
N GLU A 293 9.11 4.91 19.53
CA GLU A 293 9.69 3.89 18.69
C GLU A 293 8.58 3.11 17.94
N LEU A 294 8.43 3.42 16.64
CA LEU A 294 7.36 2.90 15.82
C LEU A 294 7.42 1.38 15.68
N LEU A 295 8.61 0.80 15.60
CA LEU A 295 8.83 -0.64 15.40
C LEU A 295 10.05 -1.11 16.21
N PRO A 296 9.94 -1.30 17.53
CA PRO A 296 11.01 -1.87 18.35
C PRO A 296 11.41 -3.28 17.90
N GLU A 297 12.70 -3.57 17.92
CA GLU A 297 13.19 -4.92 17.61
C GLU A 297 12.82 -5.90 18.72
N SER A 298 12.44 -7.12 18.34
CA SER A 298 12.15 -8.20 19.24
C SER A 298 12.12 -9.55 18.49
N SER A 299 12.31 -10.66 19.18
CA SER A 299 12.19 -12.01 18.58
C SER A 299 10.81 -12.26 17.97
N ARG A 300 9.76 -11.59 18.47
CA ARG A 300 8.41 -11.67 17.89
C ARG A 300 8.33 -10.95 16.54
N LEU A 301 9.09 -9.88 16.35
CA LEU A 301 9.19 -9.23 15.05
C LEU A 301 9.90 -10.12 14.02
N ASP A 302 10.89 -10.91 14.45
CA ASP A 302 11.55 -11.87 13.57
C ASP A 302 10.58 -12.98 13.12
N ASN A 303 9.70 -13.45 14.01
CA ASN A 303 8.63 -14.38 13.62
C ASN A 303 7.71 -13.78 12.56
N LEU A 304 7.26 -12.53 12.75
CA LEU A 304 6.46 -11.81 11.76
C LEU A 304 7.18 -11.67 10.41
N ARG A 305 8.49 -11.38 10.41
CA ARG A 305 9.30 -11.33 9.18
C ARG A 305 9.30 -12.67 8.44
N HIS A 306 9.43 -13.79 9.16
CA HIS A 306 9.38 -15.12 8.57
C HIS A 306 8.01 -15.44 7.97
N LEU A 307 6.93 -15.21 8.72
CA LEU A 307 5.58 -15.44 8.24
C LEU A 307 5.26 -14.57 6.99
N VAL A 308 5.61 -13.29 7.03
CA VAL A 308 5.39 -12.39 5.89
C VAL A 308 6.17 -12.84 4.65
N LYS A 309 7.39 -13.37 4.83
CA LYS A 309 8.19 -13.93 3.73
C LYS A 309 7.50 -15.14 3.11
N ASP A 310 6.97 -16.04 3.94
CA ASP A 310 6.29 -17.25 3.48
C ASP A 310 4.98 -16.90 2.76
N TRP A 311 4.18 -15.97 3.30
CA TRP A 311 2.95 -15.50 2.67
C TRP A 311 3.19 -14.85 1.32
N TRP A 312 4.31 -14.14 1.16
CA TRP A 312 4.64 -13.49 -0.10
C TRP A 312 4.84 -14.48 -1.25
N GLN A 313 5.21 -15.74 -0.95
CA GLN A 313 5.48 -16.76 -1.95
C GLN A 313 4.30 -16.98 -2.88
N THR A 314 3.07 -16.91 -2.37
CA THR A 314 1.85 -17.09 -3.18
C THR A 314 1.78 -16.13 -4.39
N THR A 315 2.02 -14.84 -4.17
CA THR A 315 1.97 -13.87 -5.27
C THR A 315 3.22 -13.90 -6.15
N LEU A 316 4.37 -14.25 -5.59
CA LEU A 316 5.60 -14.50 -6.37
C LEU A 316 5.40 -15.69 -7.35
N ASP A 317 4.77 -16.77 -6.91
CA ASP A 317 4.46 -17.93 -7.73
C ASP A 317 3.45 -17.61 -8.84
N LEU A 318 2.42 -16.80 -8.54
CA LEU A 318 1.50 -16.30 -9.56
C LEU A 318 2.22 -15.53 -10.65
N VAL A 319 3.17 -14.66 -10.28
CA VAL A 319 3.99 -13.90 -11.23
C VAL A 319 4.90 -14.83 -12.04
N ALA A 320 5.56 -15.80 -11.40
CA ALA A 320 6.41 -16.77 -12.07
C ALA A 320 5.63 -17.60 -13.10
N LYS A 321 4.43 -18.06 -12.73
CA LYS A 321 3.52 -18.77 -13.63
C LYS A 321 3.11 -17.90 -14.83
N ALA A 322 2.77 -16.63 -14.61
CA ALA A 322 2.39 -15.72 -15.67
C ALA A 322 3.55 -15.44 -16.64
N LYS A 323 4.80 -15.43 -16.15
CA LYS A 323 6.01 -15.32 -16.97
C LYS A 323 6.37 -16.59 -17.75
N GLY A 324 5.71 -17.72 -17.47
CA GLY A 324 6.05 -19.01 -18.08
C GLY A 324 7.26 -19.67 -17.45
N SER A 325 7.70 -19.21 -16.27
CA SER A 325 8.88 -19.73 -15.55
C SER A 325 8.53 -20.79 -14.49
N ALA A 326 7.26 -21.13 -14.34
CA ALA A 326 6.84 -22.20 -13.43
C ALA A 326 7.10 -23.57 -14.10
N LYS A 327 7.97 -24.39 -13.50
CA LYS A 327 8.14 -25.81 -13.83
C LYS A 327 6.95 -26.62 -13.38
#